data_bcbe8f50b74b2038c339a0e48e784fd9
#
_entry.id   bcbe8f50b74b2038c339a0e48e784fd9
#
_cell.length_a   1.000
_cell.length_b   1.000
_cell.length_c   1.000
_cell.angle_alpha   90.00
_cell.angle_beta   90.00
_cell.angle_gamma   90.00
#
_symmetry.space_group_name_H-M   'P 1'
#
loop_
_entity.id
_entity.type
_entity.pdbx_description
1 polymer ?
#
loop_
_entity_poly.entity_id
_entity_poly.type
_entity_poly.pdbx_seq_one_letter_code
_entity_poly.pdbx_strand_id
1 'polypeptide(L)'
;MKHRMYHSNNLRQALPAYAQRLGCSVEELESAYDWMLQNDVCFERQIKDDVLCSISYVNIESRIEHPLARRFYAMLGKELQGALVPLYGLNWPTLRDRMLRTWEQIYNIFICKIPSHTLRLFWLRLGGAKIGKGSSVWRNTEVLGMDSLVIGEDSVVGWHCLLDARGGLTIGDHVTIASYVLLIAGGHDLEAPEFWAVGGPVKIGNYAWICSRALLSFGADIGEGAVVTGQAVVAKRVEPYKIVGGSPAKPMGERCRNLNYKVGGKGLFTLLH
;
A
#
# COMPACT_ATOMS: atom_id res chain seq x y z
N MET A 1 10.22 -7.76 -12.23
CA MET A 1 9.35 -6.59 -12.12
C MET A 1 10.26 -5.38 -11.98
N LYS A 2 10.15 -4.40 -12.88
CA LYS A 2 10.95 -3.16 -12.81
C LYS A 2 10.16 -2.18 -11.94
N HIS A 3 10.68 -1.80 -10.79
CA HIS A 3 10.08 -0.78 -9.94
C HIS A 3 10.56 0.59 -10.39
N ARG A 4 9.68 1.57 -10.36
CA ARG A 4 9.94 2.92 -10.83
C ARG A 4 9.57 3.95 -9.81
N MET A 5 10.37 5.00 -9.74
CA MET A 5 10.05 6.20 -8.97
C MET A 5 9.48 7.24 -9.92
N TYR A 6 8.42 7.90 -9.49
CA TYR A 6 7.83 9.00 -10.23
C TYR A 6 8.55 10.31 -9.93
N HIS A 7 8.85 11.05 -10.96
CA HIS A 7 9.16 12.46 -10.85
C HIS A 7 7.94 13.27 -11.28
N SER A 8 7.62 14.34 -10.55
CA SER A 8 6.52 15.21 -10.92
C SER A 8 6.74 15.87 -12.28
N ASN A 9 5.68 16.05 -12.99
CA ASN A 9 5.34 16.80 -14.17
C ASN A 9 6.47 17.50 -14.94
N ASN A 10 6.56 17.20 -16.24
CA ASN A 10 7.38 17.92 -17.21
C ASN A 10 8.86 18.08 -16.81
N LEU A 11 9.54 16.96 -16.60
CA LEU A 11 10.97 16.98 -16.27
C LEU A 11 11.79 17.77 -17.29
N ARG A 12 11.37 17.78 -18.57
CA ARG A 12 11.98 18.62 -19.62
C ARG A 12 11.97 20.11 -19.28
N GLN A 13 10.90 20.62 -18.68
CA GLN A 13 10.80 22.02 -18.26
C GLN A 13 11.73 22.33 -17.07
N ALA A 14 12.10 21.33 -16.30
CA ALA A 14 13.00 21.48 -15.16
C ALA A 14 14.50 21.32 -15.51
N LEU A 15 14.81 20.84 -16.74
CA LEU A 15 16.20 20.60 -17.17
C LEU A 15 17.13 21.80 -16.99
N PRO A 16 16.72 23.07 -17.25
CA PRO A 16 17.60 24.23 -17.00
C PRO A 16 18.06 24.33 -15.55
N ALA A 17 17.16 24.09 -14.61
CA ALA A 17 17.50 24.13 -13.18
C ALA A 17 18.43 22.96 -12.77
N TYR A 18 18.23 21.80 -13.36
CA TYR A 18 19.13 20.66 -13.15
C TYR A 18 20.50 20.85 -13.81
N ALA A 19 20.57 21.43 -15.00
CA ALA A 19 21.81 21.74 -15.69
C ALA A 19 22.70 22.65 -14.86
N GLN A 20 22.12 23.71 -14.29
CA GLN A 20 22.82 24.61 -13.37
C GLN A 20 23.41 23.86 -12.16
N ARG A 21 22.64 22.95 -11.55
CA ARG A 21 23.04 22.16 -10.38
C ARG A 21 24.11 21.11 -10.72
N LEU A 22 24.10 20.60 -11.94
CA LEU A 22 25.06 19.62 -12.44
C LEU A 22 26.31 20.26 -13.02
N GLY A 23 26.30 21.60 -13.24
CA GLY A 23 27.41 22.35 -13.83
C GLY A 23 27.66 21.98 -15.30
N CYS A 24 26.59 21.82 -16.08
CA CYS A 24 26.63 21.53 -17.52
C CYS A 24 25.70 22.47 -18.30
N SER A 25 25.78 22.48 -19.64
CA SER A 25 24.82 23.23 -20.45
C SER A 25 23.45 22.51 -20.49
N VAL A 26 22.41 23.27 -20.87
CA VAL A 26 21.07 22.71 -21.01
C VAL A 26 21.03 21.66 -22.12
N GLU A 27 21.70 21.94 -23.23
CA GLU A 27 21.78 21.07 -24.41
C GLU A 27 22.49 19.74 -24.09
N GLU A 28 23.56 19.80 -23.29
CA GLU A 28 24.24 18.58 -22.81
C GLU A 28 23.32 17.72 -21.94
N LEU A 29 22.54 18.38 -21.05
CA LEU A 29 21.61 17.65 -20.19
C LEU A 29 20.41 17.10 -20.97
N GLU A 30 19.89 17.83 -21.94
CA GLU A 30 18.84 17.34 -22.86
C GLU A 30 19.32 16.09 -23.60
N SER A 31 20.54 16.13 -24.17
CA SER A 31 21.12 14.96 -24.84
C SER A 31 21.27 13.77 -23.88
N ALA A 32 21.70 14.02 -22.65
CA ALA A 32 21.80 12.97 -21.63
C ALA A 32 20.43 12.41 -21.24
N TYR A 33 19.42 13.26 -21.17
CA TYR A 33 18.04 12.88 -20.86
C TYR A 33 17.43 12.05 -22.00
N ASP A 34 17.62 12.46 -23.25
CA ASP A 34 17.19 11.69 -24.41
C ASP A 34 17.88 10.32 -24.47
N TRP A 35 19.17 10.26 -24.11
CA TRP A 35 19.87 8.99 -23.95
C TRP A 35 19.21 8.11 -22.87
N MET A 36 18.80 8.70 -21.74
CA MET A 36 18.09 7.97 -20.67
C MET A 36 16.77 7.40 -21.14
N LEU A 37 16.02 8.14 -21.95
CA LEU A 37 14.75 7.68 -22.54
C LEU A 37 14.97 6.50 -23.49
N GLN A 38 15.97 6.62 -24.37
CA GLN A 38 16.31 5.59 -25.36
C GLN A 38 16.84 4.29 -24.75
N ASN A 39 17.42 4.36 -23.55
CA ASN A 39 18.04 3.22 -22.87
C ASN A 39 17.22 2.72 -21.66
N ASP A 40 15.94 2.99 -21.63
CA ASP A 40 15.02 2.54 -20.57
C ASP A 40 15.42 2.93 -19.13
N VAL A 41 16.16 4.03 -18.99
CA VAL A 41 16.54 4.59 -17.68
C VAL A 41 15.46 5.51 -17.15
N CYS A 42 14.84 6.26 -18.04
CA CYS A 42 13.74 7.19 -17.78
C CYS A 42 12.60 6.91 -18.76
N PHE A 43 11.40 7.29 -18.37
CA PHE A 43 10.18 7.09 -19.15
C PHE A 43 9.27 8.29 -19.03
N GLU A 44 8.69 8.70 -20.14
CA GLU A 44 7.68 9.73 -20.21
C GLU A 44 6.34 9.11 -20.56
N ARG A 45 5.27 9.59 -19.91
CA ARG A 45 3.90 9.24 -20.23
C ARG A 45 3.03 10.50 -20.23
N GLN A 46 2.30 10.74 -21.30
CA GLN A 46 1.32 11.80 -21.36
C GLN A 46 0.12 11.48 -20.47
N ILE A 47 -0.23 12.39 -19.56
CA ILE A 47 -1.42 12.30 -18.71
C ILE A 47 -2.18 13.61 -18.83
N LYS A 48 -3.23 13.62 -19.66
CA LYS A 48 -3.97 14.85 -20.03
C LYS A 48 -3.00 15.89 -20.59
N ASP A 49 -2.88 17.05 -19.91
CA ASP A 49 -2.03 18.15 -20.31
C ASP A 49 -0.61 18.09 -19.75
N ASP A 50 -0.31 17.08 -18.94
CA ASP A 50 0.98 16.88 -18.25
C ASP A 50 1.76 15.67 -18.78
N VAL A 51 3.08 15.73 -18.67
CA VAL A 51 3.98 14.60 -18.93
C VAL A 51 4.51 14.07 -17.61
N LEU A 52 4.08 12.87 -17.24
CA LEU A 52 4.63 12.19 -16.08
C LEU A 52 5.96 11.53 -16.45
N CYS A 53 7.00 11.93 -15.75
CA CYS A 53 8.32 11.31 -15.88
C CYS A 53 8.56 10.32 -14.74
N SER A 54 9.17 9.20 -15.06
CA SER A 54 9.57 8.20 -14.09
C SER A 54 10.95 7.65 -14.41
N ILE A 55 11.71 7.30 -13.38
CA ILE A 55 13.02 6.67 -13.53
C ILE A 55 12.97 5.23 -13.09
N SER A 56 13.79 4.37 -13.71
CA SER A 56 13.96 3.00 -13.26
C SER A 56 14.66 3.00 -11.91
N TYR A 57 14.09 2.30 -10.93
CA TYR A 57 14.63 2.26 -9.55
C TYR A 57 15.61 1.10 -9.31
N VAL A 58 15.58 0.08 -10.13
CA VAL A 58 16.35 -1.14 -9.89
C VAL A 58 17.78 -0.96 -10.40
N ASN A 59 18.72 -0.73 -9.47
CA ASN A 59 20.18 -0.91 -9.59
C ASN A 59 20.75 -0.82 -11.01
N ILE A 60 20.32 0.18 -11.78
CA ILE A 60 20.82 0.37 -13.14
C ILE A 60 21.96 1.38 -13.20
N GLU A 61 22.25 2.08 -12.09
CA GLU A 61 23.26 3.13 -12.05
C GLU A 61 24.63 2.64 -12.58
N SER A 62 25.00 1.40 -12.24
CA SER A 62 26.22 0.77 -12.75
C SER A 62 26.17 0.43 -14.24
N ARG A 63 24.98 0.40 -14.84
CA ARG A 63 24.76 0.11 -16.27
C ARG A 63 24.59 1.36 -17.11
N ILE A 64 24.52 2.54 -16.49
CA ILE A 64 24.42 3.81 -17.22
C ILE A 64 25.79 4.18 -17.70
N GLU A 65 26.05 3.97 -19.00
CA GLU A 65 27.36 4.23 -19.61
C GLU A 65 27.62 5.73 -19.81
N HIS A 66 26.56 6.51 -20.07
CA HIS A 66 26.65 7.95 -20.28
C HIS A 66 26.95 8.69 -18.95
N PRO A 67 28.11 9.37 -18.79
CA PRO A 67 28.54 9.92 -17.50
C PRO A 67 27.59 10.97 -16.94
N LEU A 68 27.09 11.90 -17.77
CA LEU A 68 26.16 12.94 -17.35
C LEU A 68 24.78 12.35 -17.00
N ALA A 69 24.27 11.39 -17.79
CA ALA A 69 23.04 10.68 -17.49
C ALA A 69 23.13 9.93 -16.15
N ARG A 70 24.27 9.33 -15.82
CA ARG A 70 24.51 8.67 -14.52
C ARG A 70 24.43 9.68 -13.36
N ARG A 71 25.06 10.85 -13.49
CA ARG A 71 25.00 11.92 -12.48
C ARG A 71 23.59 12.45 -12.32
N PHE A 72 22.87 12.64 -13.41
CA PHE A 72 21.49 13.10 -13.42
C PHE A 72 20.56 12.07 -12.78
N TYR A 73 20.70 10.80 -13.15
CA TYR A 73 19.96 9.69 -12.53
C TYR A 73 20.17 9.65 -11.01
N ALA A 74 21.42 9.74 -10.55
CA ALA A 74 21.74 9.73 -9.12
C ALA A 74 21.12 10.92 -8.38
N MET A 75 21.07 12.10 -9.02
CA MET A 75 20.41 13.29 -8.47
C MET A 75 18.90 13.11 -8.36
N LEU A 76 18.25 12.66 -9.42
CA LEU A 76 16.81 12.35 -9.42
C LEU A 76 16.48 11.28 -8.37
N GLY A 77 17.28 10.25 -8.25
CA GLY A 77 17.10 9.18 -7.26
C GLY A 77 17.13 9.68 -5.83
N LYS A 78 17.98 10.66 -5.51
CA LYS A 78 18.04 11.28 -4.16
C LYS A 78 16.82 12.12 -3.85
N GLU A 79 16.31 12.87 -4.82
CA GLU A 79 15.13 13.73 -4.63
C GLU A 79 13.86 12.93 -4.47
N LEU A 80 13.78 11.79 -5.14
CA LEU A 80 12.61 10.92 -5.13
C LEU A 80 12.57 9.93 -3.96
N GLN A 81 13.63 9.80 -3.17
CA GLN A 81 13.71 8.87 -2.03
C GLN A 81 12.65 9.12 -0.94
N GLY A 82 11.97 10.26 -0.93
CA GLY A 82 10.90 10.54 0.04
C GLY A 82 9.49 10.51 -0.54
N ALA A 83 9.34 10.38 -1.84
CA ALA A 83 8.10 10.62 -2.53
C ALA A 83 7.55 9.36 -3.21
N LEU A 84 6.63 8.66 -2.62
CA LEU A 84 5.57 7.95 -3.33
C LEU A 84 5.71 6.46 -3.64
N VAL A 85 6.86 5.85 -3.66
CA VAL A 85 6.92 4.39 -3.78
C VAL A 85 7.30 3.82 -2.42
N PRO A 86 6.40 3.10 -1.75
CA PRO A 86 6.81 2.33 -0.58
C PRO A 86 7.96 1.44 -1.04
N LEU A 87 9.10 1.54 -0.38
CA LEU A 87 10.26 0.66 -0.61
C LEU A 87 9.94 -0.82 -0.39
N TYR A 88 8.72 -1.07 0.04
CA TYR A 88 8.17 -2.36 0.30
C TYR A 88 8.02 -3.19 -0.98
N GLY A 89 8.63 -4.35 -0.99
CA GLY A 89 8.62 -5.25 -2.15
C GLY A 89 9.64 -4.91 -3.24
N LEU A 90 10.43 -3.85 -3.06
CA LEU A 90 11.52 -3.49 -3.96
C LEU A 90 12.82 -4.22 -3.58
N ASN A 91 12.95 -5.47 -3.93
CA ASN A 91 14.19 -6.27 -3.75
C ASN A 91 14.76 -6.30 -2.32
N TRP A 92 13.97 -5.88 -1.31
CA TRP A 92 14.39 -5.84 0.10
C TRP A 92 15.83 -5.34 0.26
N PRO A 93 16.06 -4.05 0.04
CA PRO A 93 17.41 -3.51 -0.17
C PRO A 93 18.28 -3.61 1.09
N THR A 94 17.67 -3.58 2.28
CA THR A 94 18.40 -3.62 3.54
C THR A 94 18.27 -4.96 4.26
N LEU A 95 19.22 -5.25 5.16
CA LEU A 95 19.14 -6.42 6.03
C LEU A 95 17.87 -6.38 6.89
N ARG A 96 17.48 -5.20 7.38
CA ARG A 96 16.26 -5.00 8.14
C ARG A 96 15.02 -5.41 7.32
N ASP A 97 14.94 -5.00 6.06
CA ASP A 97 13.81 -5.36 5.20
C ASP A 97 13.71 -6.88 5.03
N ARG A 98 14.84 -7.55 4.82
CA ARG A 98 14.89 -9.01 4.69
C ARG A 98 14.45 -9.71 5.98
N MET A 99 14.89 -9.21 7.14
CA MET A 99 14.48 -9.75 8.44
C MET A 99 12.98 -9.56 8.68
N LEU A 100 12.42 -8.37 8.37
CA LEU A 100 10.99 -8.12 8.50
C LEU A 100 10.18 -9.02 7.57
N ARG A 101 10.63 -9.24 6.33
CA ARG A 101 9.95 -10.16 5.40
C ARG A 101 10.03 -11.61 5.87
N THR A 102 11.16 -12.03 6.40
CA THR A 102 11.28 -13.37 7.01
C THR A 102 10.34 -13.50 8.21
N TRP A 103 10.29 -12.50 9.09
CA TRP A 103 9.37 -12.44 10.22
C TRP A 103 7.91 -12.56 9.80
N GLU A 104 7.54 -11.87 8.73
CA GLU A 104 6.23 -11.91 8.11
C GLU A 104 5.91 -13.28 7.51
N GLN A 105 6.86 -13.91 6.83
CA GLN A 105 6.69 -15.28 6.31
C GLN A 105 6.46 -16.30 7.43
N ILE A 106 7.20 -16.19 8.53
CA ILE A 106 7.00 -17.04 9.71
C ILE A 106 5.58 -16.85 10.27
N TYR A 107 5.11 -15.61 10.33
CA TYR A 107 3.71 -15.33 10.71
C TYR A 107 2.73 -16.03 9.80
N ASN A 108 2.83 -15.81 8.50
CA ASN A 108 1.86 -16.30 7.52
C ASN A 108 1.86 -17.84 7.39
N ILE A 109 3.04 -18.47 7.56
CA ILE A 109 3.15 -19.93 7.43
C ILE A 109 2.73 -20.65 8.72
N PHE A 110 3.11 -20.12 9.89
CA PHE A 110 2.99 -20.82 11.17
C PHE A 110 2.11 -20.09 12.19
N ILE A 111 2.43 -18.84 12.51
CA ILE A 111 1.86 -18.14 13.66
C ILE A 111 0.38 -17.80 13.46
N CYS A 112 -0.02 -17.41 12.24
CA CYS A 112 -1.43 -17.11 11.93
C CYS A 112 -2.38 -18.29 12.18
N LYS A 113 -1.87 -19.52 12.21
CA LYS A 113 -2.62 -20.76 12.43
C LYS A 113 -2.78 -21.14 13.91
N ILE A 114 -1.95 -20.56 14.78
CA ILE A 114 -1.99 -20.86 16.20
C ILE A 114 -3.31 -20.38 16.82
N PRO A 115 -4.01 -21.21 17.59
CA PRO A 115 -5.29 -20.84 18.18
C PRO A 115 -5.14 -19.94 19.42
N SER A 116 -4.42 -18.82 19.27
CA SER A 116 -4.24 -17.82 20.33
C SER A 116 -4.15 -16.43 19.73
N HIS A 117 -5.14 -15.59 19.99
CA HIS A 117 -5.13 -14.18 19.58
C HIS A 117 -3.93 -13.45 20.19
N THR A 118 -3.63 -13.70 21.47
CA THR A 118 -2.53 -13.03 22.18
C THR A 118 -1.20 -13.26 21.46
N LEU A 119 -0.91 -14.49 21.06
CA LEU A 119 0.36 -14.81 20.40
C LEU A 119 0.42 -14.21 18.99
N ARG A 120 -0.69 -14.27 18.22
CA ARG A 120 -0.74 -13.65 16.90
C ARG A 120 -0.53 -12.14 16.97
N LEU A 121 -1.24 -11.45 17.87
CA LEU A 121 -1.11 -10.00 18.06
C LEU A 121 0.26 -9.59 18.58
N PHE A 122 0.83 -10.38 19.50
CA PHE A 122 2.19 -10.15 19.99
C PHE A 122 3.20 -10.21 18.83
N TRP A 123 3.10 -11.24 17.99
CA TRP A 123 4.00 -11.40 16.84
C TRP A 123 3.87 -10.26 15.83
N LEU A 124 2.64 -9.85 15.51
CA LEU A 124 2.36 -8.73 14.61
C LEU A 124 2.92 -7.41 15.15
N ARG A 125 2.76 -7.15 16.46
CA ARG A 125 3.30 -5.94 17.11
C ARG A 125 4.82 -5.92 17.11
N LEU A 126 5.48 -7.04 17.33
CA LEU A 126 6.94 -7.15 17.22
C LEU A 126 7.42 -6.89 15.77
N GLY A 127 6.64 -7.25 14.78
CA GLY A 127 6.89 -6.92 13.37
C GLY A 127 6.55 -5.49 12.97
N GLY A 128 6.13 -4.64 13.91
CA GLY A 128 5.87 -3.22 13.70
C GLY A 128 4.41 -2.82 13.55
N ALA A 129 3.45 -3.77 13.56
CA ALA A 129 2.04 -3.44 13.49
C ALA A 129 1.56 -2.68 14.72
N LYS A 130 0.76 -1.64 14.51
CA LYS A 130 0.12 -0.87 15.59
C LYS A 130 -1.30 -1.39 15.78
N ILE A 131 -1.56 -2.06 16.89
CA ILE A 131 -2.86 -2.69 17.15
C ILE A 131 -3.38 -2.24 18.53
N GLY A 132 -4.56 -1.62 18.53
CA GLY A 132 -5.22 -1.09 19.71
C GLY A 132 -5.72 -2.17 20.69
N LYS A 133 -6.15 -1.74 21.86
CA LYS A 133 -6.66 -2.62 22.91
C LYS A 133 -7.99 -3.25 22.51
N GLY A 134 -8.24 -4.49 22.92
CA GLY A 134 -9.49 -5.18 22.64
C GLY A 134 -9.65 -5.69 21.21
N SER A 135 -8.75 -5.33 20.31
CA SER A 135 -8.78 -5.80 18.93
C SER A 135 -8.25 -7.22 18.79
N SER A 136 -8.73 -7.93 17.77
CA SER A 136 -8.35 -9.30 17.49
C SER A 136 -8.17 -9.56 15.98
N VAL A 137 -7.20 -10.40 15.66
CA VAL A 137 -6.99 -10.95 14.31
C VAL A 137 -7.17 -12.46 14.42
N TRP A 138 -8.13 -13.00 13.68
CA TRP A 138 -8.48 -14.39 13.75
C TRP A 138 -7.50 -15.26 12.93
N ARG A 139 -7.50 -16.56 13.23
CA ARG A 139 -6.59 -17.53 12.61
C ARG A 139 -6.72 -17.57 11.09
N ASN A 140 -5.64 -18.00 10.43
CA ASN A 140 -5.50 -18.10 8.97
C ASN A 140 -5.67 -16.74 8.24
N THR A 141 -5.56 -15.61 8.95
CA THR A 141 -5.49 -14.29 8.34
C THR A 141 -4.05 -13.95 8.07
N GLU A 142 -3.73 -13.74 6.82
CA GLU A 142 -2.39 -13.41 6.35
C GLU A 142 -2.18 -11.89 6.34
N VAL A 143 -0.95 -11.47 6.60
CA VAL A 143 -0.57 -10.06 6.65
C VAL A 143 0.67 -9.85 5.79
N LEU A 144 0.60 -8.90 4.87
CA LEU A 144 1.73 -8.40 4.10
C LEU A 144 1.98 -6.95 4.50
N GLY A 145 3.22 -6.57 4.81
CA GLY A 145 3.53 -5.20 5.24
C GLY A 145 3.10 -4.91 6.68
N MET A 146 3.35 -5.83 7.59
CA MET A 146 2.91 -5.67 8.98
C MET A 146 3.41 -4.39 9.65
N ASP A 147 4.54 -3.86 9.25
CA ASP A 147 5.11 -2.60 9.72
C ASP A 147 4.35 -1.34 9.25
N SER A 148 3.44 -1.49 8.29
CA SER A 148 2.53 -0.44 7.80
C SER A 148 1.06 -0.72 8.13
N LEU A 149 0.80 -1.69 9.02
CA LEU A 149 -0.54 -2.04 9.47
C LEU A 149 -0.91 -1.28 10.74
N VAL A 150 -2.05 -0.62 10.70
CA VAL A 150 -2.67 0.04 11.87
C VAL A 150 -4.07 -0.50 12.07
N ILE A 151 -4.38 -0.98 13.27
CA ILE A 151 -5.72 -1.40 13.72
C ILE A 151 -6.03 -0.64 15.00
N GLY A 152 -7.15 0.05 15.04
CA GLY A 152 -7.65 0.79 16.20
C GLY A 152 -8.05 -0.11 17.36
N GLU A 153 -8.81 0.43 18.30
CA GLU A 153 -9.30 -0.29 19.47
C GLU A 153 -10.58 -1.06 19.15
N ASP A 154 -10.82 -2.16 19.89
CA ASP A 154 -12.06 -2.95 19.85
C ASP A 154 -12.50 -3.36 18.44
N SER A 155 -11.54 -3.67 17.56
CA SER A 155 -11.80 -4.07 16.17
C SER A 155 -11.49 -5.53 15.94
N VAL A 156 -12.27 -6.19 15.09
CA VAL A 156 -12.16 -7.62 14.81
C VAL A 156 -11.90 -7.85 13.34
N VAL A 157 -10.85 -8.61 13.04
CA VAL A 157 -10.57 -9.15 11.70
C VAL A 157 -10.88 -10.65 11.72
N GLY A 158 -11.78 -11.06 10.87
CA GLY A 158 -12.26 -12.45 10.75
C GLY A 158 -11.22 -13.44 10.22
N TRP A 159 -11.66 -14.67 9.98
CA TRP A 159 -10.82 -15.75 9.48
C TRP A 159 -10.50 -15.61 7.99
N HIS A 160 -9.35 -16.16 7.58
CA HIS A 160 -8.98 -16.28 6.18
C HIS A 160 -9.03 -14.94 5.41
N CYS A 161 -8.71 -13.84 6.10
CA CYS A 161 -8.56 -12.56 5.45
C CYS A 161 -7.13 -12.40 4.91
N LEU A 162 -6.96 -11.54 3.91
CA LEU A 162 -5.66 -11.04 3.49
C LEU A 162 -5.58 -9.54 3.78
N LEU A 163 -4.63 -9.15 4.61
CA LEU A 163 -4.34 -7.77 4.95
C LEU A 163 -3.04 -7.34 4.24
N ASP A 164 -3.14 -6.88 3.01
CA ASP A 164 -2.00 -6.32 2.31
C ASP A 164 -1.82 -4.85 2.70
N ALA A 165 -0.96 -4.61 3.66
CA ALA A 165 -0.63 -3.28 4.16
C ALA A 165 0.62 -2.67 3.49
N ARG A 166 1.13 -3.23 2.39
CA ARG A 166 2.33 -2.73 1.71
C ARG A 166 2.22 -1.30 1.23
N GLY A 167 1.04 -0.86 0.83
CA GLY A 167 0.73 0.52 0.48
C GLY A 167 0.18 1.35 1.64
N GLY A 168 0.12 0.76 2.85
CA GLY A 168 -0.53 1.31 4.03
C GLY A 168 -1.94 0.76 4.23
N LEU A 169 -2.24 0.26 5.43
CA LEU A 169 -3.58 -0.18 5.82
C LEU A 169 -3.91 0.36 7.19
N THR A 170 -4.98 1.16 7.25
CA THR A 170 -5.49 1.72 8.50
C THR A 170 -6.92 1.26 8.71
N ILE A 171 -7.16 0.60 9.83
CA ILE A 171 -8.46 0.15 10.32
C ILE A 171 -8.74 0.93 11.59
N GLY A 172 -9.89 1.61 11.67
CA GLY A 172 -10.30 2.42 12.79
C GLY A 172 -10.74 1.61 14.02
N ASP A 173 -11.46 2.25 14.93
CA ASP A 173 -11.98 1.67 16.14
C ASP A 173 -13.35 1.02 15.91
N HIS A 174 -13.67 -0.02 16.68
CA HIS A 174 -14.97 -0.71 16.65
C HIS A 174 -15.34 -1.26 15.26
N VAL A 175 -14.35 -1.57 14.43
CA VAL A 175 -14.52 -2.08 13.07
C VAL A 175 -14.73 -3.60 13.10
N THR A 176 -15.67 -4.07 12.30
CA THR A 176 -15.84 -5.50 12.04
C THR A 176 -15.45 -5.81 10.59
N ILE A 177 -14.41 -6.62 10.42
CA ILE A 177 -14.05 -7.23 9.14
C ILE A 177 -14.42 -8.70 9.23
N ALA A 178 -15.39 -9.11 8.43
CA ALA A 178 -15.85 -10.50 8.40
C ALA A 178 -14.83 -11.42 7.70
N SER A 179 -15.09 -12.70 7.68
CA SER A 179 -14.15 -13.70 7.13
C SER A 179 -14.03 -13.61 5.61
N TYR A 180 -12.86 -14.03 5.10
CA TYR A 180 -12.52 -14.07 3.66
C TYR A 180 -12.49 -12.70 2.98
N VAL A 181 -12.31 -11.62 3.72
CA VAL A 181 -12.13 -10.28 3.16
C VAL A 181 -10.71 -10.11 2.63
N LEU A 182 -10.59 -9.44 1.47
CA LEU A 182 -9.32 -9.09 0.86
C LEU A 182 -9.14 -7.57 0.92
N LEU A 183 -8.10 -7.11 1.62
CA LEU A 183 -7.67 -5.72 1.66
C LEU A 183 -6.35 -5.62 0.92
N ILE A 184 -6.36 -5.03 -0.28
CA ILE A 184 -5.23 -5.06 -1.22
C ILE A 184 -4.71 -3.64 -1.44
N ALA A 185 -3.56 -3.31 -0.86
CA ALA A 185 -2.96 -1.99 -0.96
C ALA A 185 -2.02 -1.81 -2.16
N GLY A 186 -1.94 -2.77 -3.06
CA GLY A 186 -1.06 -2.70 -4.22
C GLY A 186 -1.61 -3.41 -5.45
N GLY A 187 -1.05 -3.08 -6.60
CA GLY A 187 -1.38 -3.65 -7.90
C GLY A 187 -0.31 -3.31 -8.93
N HIS A 188 -0.70 -3.29 -10.19
CA HIS A 188 0.18 -2.92 -11.31
C HIS A 188 -0.52 -1.91 -12.21
N ASP A 189 0.27 -1.03 -12.84
CA ASP A 189 -0.23 -0.10 -13.85
C ASP A 189 -0.50 -0.87 -15.15
N LEU A 190 -1.77 -0.97 -15.51
CA LEU A 190 -2.22 -1.73 -16.69
C LEU A 190 -1.88 -1.02 -18.01
N GLU A 191 -1.67 0.30 -17.96
CA GLU A 191 -1.33 1.10 -19.13
C GLU A 191 0.19 1.19 -19.35
N ALA A 192 0.99 0.82 -18.35
CA ALA A 192 2.43 0.83 -18.46
C ALA A 192 2.94 -0.48 -19.09
N PRO A 193 3.62 -0.42 -20.26
CA PRO A 193 4.18 -1.62 -20.89
C PRO A 193 5.13 -2.42 -19.99
N GLU A 194 5.71 -1.73 -19.02
CA GLU A 194 6.66 -2.32 -18.08
C GLU A 194 5.98 -2.97 -16.86
N PHE A 195 4.66 -2.91 -16.78
CA PHE A 195 3.90 -3.55 -15.71
C PHE A 195 4.46 -3.24 -14.30
N TRP A 196 4.73 -1.99 -14.03
CA TRP A 196 5.29 -1.57 -12.74
C TRP A 196 4.27 -1.61 -11.61
N ALA A 197 4.78 -1.72 -10.39
CA ALA A 197 3.93 -1.76 -9.22
C ALA A 197 3.35 -0.37 -8.93
N VAL A 198 2.06 -0.32 -8.68
CA VAL A 198 1.33 0.83 -8.16
C VAL A 198 0.63 0.43 -6.87
N GLY A 199 0.33 1.39 -6.02
CA GLY A 199 -0.38 1.11 -4.79
C GLY A 199 -0.77 2.40 -4.08
N GLY A 200 -1.51 2.22 -3.01
CA GLY A 200 -1.96 3.31 -2.17
C GLY A 200 -2.64 2.77 -0.91
N PRO A 201 -2.87 3.63 0.06
CA PRO A 201 -3.44 3.21 1.33
C PRO A 201 -4.89 2.74 1.15
N VAL A 202 -5.25 1.75 1.96
CA VAL A 202 -6.64 1.39 2.25
C VAL A 202 -6.97 1.93 3.64
N LYS A 203 -8.08 2.67 3.75
CA LYS A 203 -8.53 3.27 5.00
C LYS A 203 -9.95 2.80 5.32
N ILE A 204 -10.17 2.43 6.57
CA ILE A 204 -11.47 1.98 7.08
C ILE A 204 -11.76 2.77 8.35
N GLY A 205 -12.80 3.60 8.30
CA GLY A 205 -13.23 4.46 9.41
C GLY A 205 -13.86 3.67 10.56
N ASN A 206 -14.02 4.36 11.68
CA ASN A 206 -14.59 3.78 12.91
C ASN A 206 -15.98 3.19 12.65
N TYR A 207 -16.35 2.14 13.38
CA TYR A 207 -17.64 1.47 13.28
C TYR A 207 -17.99 0.92 11.88
N ALA A 208 -17.08 0.91 10.92
CA ALA A 208 -17.34 0.32 9.63
C ALA A 208 -17.52 -1.19 9.72
N TRP A 209 -18.34 -1.74 8.83
CA TRP A 209 -18.57 -3.17 8.71
C TRP A 209 -18.26 -3.65 7.31
N ILE A 210 -17.22 -4.46 7.18
CA ILE A 210 -16.84 -5.09 5.92
C ILE A 210 -17.31 -6.53 5.96
N CYS A 211 -18.32 -6.84 5.15
CA CYS A 211 -18.94 -8.17 5.13
C CYS A 211 -18.06 -9.18 4.38
N SER A 212 -18.38 -10.45 4.60
CA SER A 212 -17.61 -11.59 4.09
C SER A 212 -17.37 -11.54 2.58
N ARG A 213 -16.15 -11.89 2.17
CA ARG A 213 -15.71 -11.96 0.77
C ARG A 213 -15.71 -10.62 0.03
N ALA A 214 -15.84 -9.49 0.73
CA ALA A 214 -15.62 -8.20 0.11
C ALA A 214 -14.13 -8.03 -0.27
N LEU A 215 -13.88 -7.27 -1.34
CA LEU A 215 -12.54 -6.88 -1.78
C LEU A 215 -12.45 -5.35 -1.74
N LEU A 216 -11.49 -4.83 -0.98
CA LEU A 216 -11.13 -3.43 -0.97
C LEU A 216 -9.75 -3.28 -1.63
N SER A 217 -9.72 -2.56 -2.74
CA SER A 217 -8.48 -2.29 -3.47
C SER A 217 -7.81 -1.01 -2.96
N PHE A 218 -6.55 -0.79 -3.33
CA PHE A 218 -5.82 0.44 -3.01
C PHE A 218 -6.62 1.69 -3.42
N GLY A 219 -6.55 2.71 -2.58
CA GLY A 219 -7.36 3.93 -2.72
C GLY A 219 -8.77 3.82 -2.15
N ALA A 220 -9.20 2.65 -1.64
CA ALA A 220 -10.46 2.55 -0.92
C ALA A 220 -10.38 3.34 0.40
N ASP A 221 -11.35 4.22 0.62
CA ASP A 221 -11.50 5.05 1.82
C ASP A 221 -12.92 4.89 2.34
N ILE A 222 -13.10 4.01 3.32
CA ILE A 222 -14.40 3.65 3.87
C ILE A 222 -14.71 4.58 5.05
N GLY A 223 -15.76 5.38 4.91
CA GLY A 223 -16.20 6.32 5.93
C GLY A 223 -16.68 5.65 7.22
N GLU A 224 -16.73 6.43 8.27
CA GLU A 224 -17.25 6.00 9.57
C GLU A 224 -18.63 5.37 9.44
N GLY A 225 -18.87 4.25 10.15
CA GLY A 225 -20.15 3.57 10.17
C GLY A 225 -20.60 2.98 8.84
N ALA A 226 -19.84 3.10 7.77
CA ALA A 226 -20.21 2.55 6.46
C ALA A 226 -20.23 1.02 6.47
N VAL A 227 -21.03 0.46 5.58
CA VAL A 227 -21.15 -1.01 5.38
C VAL A 227 -20.79 -1.35 3.95
N VAL A 228 -19.84 -2.27 3.80
CA VAL A 228 -19.51 -2.91 2.52
C VAL A 228 -20.13 -4.30 2.55
N THR A 229 -21.13 -4.55 1.72
CA THR A 229 -21.87 -5.83 1.71
C THR A 229 -20.99 -6.98 1.22
N GLY A 230 -21.46 -8.21 1.44
CA GLY A 230 -20.71 -9.41 1.03
C GLY A 230 -20.43 -9.43 -0.47
N GLN A 231 -19.23 -9.89 -0.85
CA GLN A 231 -18.76 -10.00 -2.24
C GLN A 231 -18.68 -8.66 -3.00
N ALA A 232 -18.79 -7.53 -2.32
CA ALA A 232 -18.63 -6.22 -2.95
C ALA A 232 -17.17 -5.90 -3.28
N VAL A 233 -16.93 -5.16 -4.37
CA VAL A 233 -15.61 -4.68 -4.78
C VAL A 233 -15.57 -3.16 -4.67
N VAL A 234 -14.71 -2.65 -3.80
CA VAL A 234 -14.55 -1.21 -3.54
C VAL A 234 -13.12 -0.77 -3.85
N ALA A 235 -12.98 0.23 -4.73
CA ALA A 235 -11.69 0.84 -5.11
C ALA A 235 -11.70 2.37 -4.93
N LYS A 236 -12.74 2.93 -4.30
CA LYS A 236 -12.95 4.37 -4.17
C LYS A 236 -13.47 4.71 -2.78
N ARG A 237 -13.65 6.00 -2.52
CA ARG A 237 -14.25 6.48 -1.30
C ARG A 237 -15.71 6.03 -1.17
N VAL A 238 -16.08 5.60 0.03
CA VAL A 238 -17.45 5.35 0.50
C VAL A 238 -17.76 6.35 1.61
N GLU A 239 -18.79 7.14 1.43
CA GLU A 239 -19.17 8.15 2.42
C GLU A 239 -19.62 7.53 3.75
N PRO A 240 -19.47 8.25 4.87
CA PRO A 240 -19.88 7.78 6.18
C PRO A 240 -21.34 7.30 6.21
N TYR A 241 -21.59 6.21 6.93
CA TYR A 241 -22.90 5.59 7.15
C TYR A 241 -23.60 5.08 5.87
N LYS A 242 -22.94 5.09 4.73
CA LYS A 242 -23.50 4.48 3.50
C LYS A 242 -23.34 2.97 3.51
N ILE A 243 -24.33 2.30 2.95
CA ILE A 243 -24.30 0.87 2.63
C ILE A 243 -24.03 0.75 1.14
N VAL A 244 -22.97 0.04 0.79
CA VAL A 244 -22.57 -0.18 -0.62
C VAL A 244 -22.46 -1.68 -0.92
N GLY A 245 -22.72 -2.07 -2.16
CA GLY A 245 -22.64 -3.46 -2.59
C GLY A 245 -22.49 -3.64 -4.09
N GLY A 246 -22.12 -4.84 -4.50
CA GLY A 246 -21.90 -5.21 -5.90
C GLY A 246 -20.45 -5.06 -6.36
N SER A 247 -20.19 -5.38 -7.62
CA SER A 247 -18.86 -5.29 -8.27
C SER A 247 -19.00 -4.62 -9.64
N PRO A 248 -18.60 -3.33 -9.78
CA PRO A 248 -18.12 -2.43 -8.73
C PRO A 248 -19.24 -2.05 -7.74
N ALA A 249 -18.85 -1.74 -6.50
CA ALA A 249 -19.79 -1.39 -5.45
C ALA A 249 -20.53 -0.09 -5.75
N LYS A 250 -21.86 -0.11 -5.49
CA LYS A 250 -22.77 1.04 -5.66
C LYS A 250 -23.54 1.28 -4.36
N PRO A 251 -24.00 2.51 -4.08
CA PRO A 251 -24.86 2.81 -2.94
C PRO A 251 -26.14 1.96 -2.98
N MET A 252 -26.50 1.37 -1.83
CA MET A 252 -27.71 0.56 -1.62
C MET A 252 -28.62 1.10 -0.54
N GLY A 253 -28.09 1.93 0.38
CA GLY A 253 -28.86 2.48 1.49
C GLY A 253 -28.00 3.25 2.48
N GLU A 254 -28.57 3.51 3.63
CA GLU A 254 -27.92 4.19 4.75
C GLU A 254 -28.07 3.38 6.04
N ARG A 255 -27.06 3.46 6.89
CA ARG A 255 -27.03 2.87 8.22
C ARG A 255 -27.46 3.92 9.26
N CYS A 256 -28.00 3.48 10.38
CA CYS A 256 -28.27 4.36 11.52
C CYS A 256 -26.96 4.99 12.03
N ARG A 257 -27.06 6.22 12.55
CA ARG A 257 -25.88 7.00 12.98
C ARG A 257 -25.54 6.88 14.45
N ASN A 258 -26.43 6.33 15.28
CA ASN A 258 -26.23 6.21 16.73
C ASN A 258 -25.51 4.90 17.09
N LEU A 259 -24.32 4.70 16.54
CA LEU A 259 -23.51 3.51 16.76
C LEU A 259 -22.76 3.65 18.09
N ASN A 260 -22.96 2.72 19.02
CA ASN A 260 -22.35 2.73 20.35
C ASN A 260 -21.98 1.32 20.86
N TYR A 261 -21.89 0.34 19.96
CA TYR A 261 -21.59 -1.04 20.31
C TYR A 261 -20.07 -1.27 20.47
N LYS A 262 -19.75 -2.34 21.20
CA LYS A 262 -18.41 -2.93 21.24
C LYS A 262 -18.40 -4.23 20.49
N VAL A 263 -17.34 -4.46 19.71
CA VAL A 263 -17.18 -5.64 18.84
C VAL A 263 -16.41 -6.76 19.55
N GLY A 264 -15.37 -6.39 20.30
CA GLY A 264 -14.51 -7.31 21.03
C GLY A 264 -15.20 -7.88 22.26
N GLY A 265 -15.55 -9.15 22.23
CA GLY A 265 -15.97 -9.87 23.44
C GLY A 265 -14.77 -10.09 24.37
N LYS A 266 -14.91 -9.80 25.66
CA LYS A 266 -13.98 -10.27 26.69
C LYS A 266 -14.15 -11.78 26.84
N GLY A 267 -13.53 -12.55 25.98
CA GLY A 267 -13.39 -13.98 26.17
C GLY A 267 -12.41 -14.24 27.29
N LEU A 268 -12.91 -14.40 28.52
CA LEU A 268 -12.11 -14.95 29.60
C LEU A 268 -11.84 -16.42 29.25
N PHE A 269 -10.56 -16.80 29.09
CA PHE A 269 -10.13 -18.18 28.89
C PHE A 269 -10.51 -18.90 27.58
N THR A 270 -10.68 -18.22 26.47
CA THR A 270 -10.71 -18.93 25.19
C THR A 270 -9.27 -19.23 24.74
N LEU A 271 -8.77 -20.39 25.15
CA LEU A 271 -7.45 -20.89 24.72
C LEU A 271 -7.41 -21.26 23.22
N LEU A 272 -8.57 -21.47 22.64
CA LEU A 272 -8.74 -21.97 21.27
C LEU A 272 -9.69 -21.09 20.46
N HIS A 273 -9.18 -20.14 19.71
CA HIS A 273 -9.94 -19.32 18.76
C HIS A 273 -9.19 -19.10 17.46
#